data_45194e4186eefc99787f79ee32a13080
#
_entry.id   45194e4186eefc99787f79ee32a13080
#
_cell.length_a   1.000
_cell.length_b   1.000
_cell.length_c   1.000
_cell.angle_alpha   90.00
_cell.angle_beta   90.00
_cell.angle_gamma   90.00
#
_symmetry.space_group_name_H-M   'P 1'
#
loop_
_entity.id
_entity.type
_entity.pdbx_description
1 polymer ?
#
loop_
_entity_poly.entity_id
_entity_poly.type
_entity_poly.pdbx_seq_one_letter_code
_entity_poly.pdbx_strand_id
1 'polypeptide(L)'
;MLTHRRPCALRSLALVFALVAGLSVVLGAVLSEAQAQTAPQYTFTKAADSVEDGFDPNSFGCAAINTRGDIAFGAERLAPDGFNTDPGIYRANAADGALTTFAENPKRFVTIGLNPSINDSGQVSFAARLDGGKKPDTEAILRGDGRKLTTIATTADQFNFFGFDTSINNSGEVAFTAELDETVGFDEGLFSGSGGKRGVAAHYLTSTDVSLDGQQVRFVGNDSRPSINNVGHIAFAESIQPNFDSGIFVGREGDFTQIVAPDPSVGFVVPILNDAGTVAFHRFFFDETTQQSAEEIVKVDADGTSTVVADTRGEFASFGFRPPSLNNEGDVAFLATLDDFSTTGIFVGPDPINDRVISTGDTLDGSTVQNITFCEEGLSDSGELAFVAQLEDPDTPEGLRIAVFRATPNP
;
A
#
# COMPACT_ATOMS: atom_id res chain seq x y z
N MET A 1 -65.99 -63.00 16.22
CA MET A 1 -66.66 -62.83 17.53
C MET A 1 -66.28 -61.39 18.04
N LEU A 2 -67.22 -60.53 17.82
CA LEU A 2 -67.91 -59.73 18.86
C LEU A 2 -66.96 -58.79 19.62
N THR A 3 -67.00 -57.51 19.47
CA THR A 3 -68.00 -56.40 19.69
C THR A 3 -67.40 -55.46 20.72
N HIS A 4 -67.36 -54.24 20.70
CA HIS A 4 -68.34 -53.13 20.82
C HIS A 4 -67.54 -51.78 20.87
N ARG A 5 -67.77 -50.80 20.02
CA ARG A 5 -68.63 -49.61 20.13
C ARG A 5 -68.25 -48.62 21.25
N ARG A 6 -67.68 -47.42 20.80
CA ARG A 6 -68.20 -46.05 20.84
C ARG A 6 -68.39 -45.37 22.24
N PRO A 7 -68.50 -44.03 22.40
CA PRO A 7 -68.17 -42.92 21.49
C PRO A 7 -67.60 -41.69 22.23
N CYS A 8 -67.27 -40.67 21.44
CA CYS A 8 -67.50 -39.20 21.68
C CYS A 8 -66.74 -38.42 22.75
N ALA A 9 -65.98 -37.44 22.30
CA ALA A 9 -66.23 -36.05 22.67
C ALA A 9 -65.46 -35.11 21.75
N LEU A 10 -66.16 -34.51 20.83
CA LEU A 10 -65.87 -33.21 20.29
C LEU A 10 -65.93 -32.20 21.43
N ARG A 11 -64.80 -31.54 21.77
CA ARG A 11 -64.69 -30.21 22.37
C ARG A 11 -63.26 -29.96 22.76
N SER A 12 -62.48 -29.35 21.83
CA SER A 12 -61.27 -28.55 22.11
C SER A 12 -60.58 -28.20 20.81
N LEU A 13 -61.28 -27.48 19.89
CA LEU A 13 -60.69 -26.97 18.64
C LEU A 13 -60.94 -25.46 18.47
N ALA A 14 -61.09 -24.72 19.58
CA ALA A 14 -61.33 -23.27 19.51
C ALA A 14 -60.36 -22.43 20.33
N LEU A 15 -59.27 -23.02 20.88
CA LEU A 15 -58.33 -22.22 21.72
C LEU A 15 -56.87 -22.24 21.19
N VAL A 16 -56.60 -22.79 20.02
CA VAL A 16 -55.26 -22.85 19.48
C VAL A 16 -55.04 -21.78 18.38
N PHE A 17 -56.12 -21.20 17.81
CA PHE A 17 -56.00 -20.20 16.74
C PHE A 17 -55.82 -18.76 17.27
N ALA A 18 -55.99 -18.49 18.52
CA ALA A 18 -55.81 -17.12 19.08
C ALA A 18 -54.37 -16.85 19.62
N LEU A 19 -53.52 -17.89 19.76
CA LEU A 19 -52.14 -17.71 20.25
C LEU A 19 -51.09 -17.62 19.14
N VAL A 20 -51.43 -17.99 17.90
CA VAL A 20 -50.51 -17.93 16.76
C VAL A 20 -50.56 -16.57 16.05
N ALA A 21 -51.68 -15.84 16.17
CA ALA A 21 -51.80 -14.49 15.58
C ALA A 21 -51.18 -13.39 16.46
N GLY A 22 -50.96 -13.64 17.75
CA GLY A 22 -50.32 -12.70 18.67
C GLY A 22 -48.77 -12.73 18.64
N LEU A 23 -48.17 -13.87 18.18
CA LEU A 23 -46.71 -13.98 18.13
C LEU A 23 -46.09 -13.52 16.80
N SER A 24 -46.92 -13.40 15.77
CA SER A 24 -46.43 -12.92 14.45
C SER A 24 -46.34 -11.40 14.32
N VAL A 25 -46.96 -10.65 15.23
CA VAL A 25 -46.91 -9.18 15.23
C VAL A 25 -45.78 -8.65 16.12
N VAL A 26 -45.29 -9.46 17.06
CA VAL A 26 -44.16 -9.04 17.93
C VAL A 26 -42.80 -9.44 17.34
N LEU A 27 -42.75 -10.44 16.43
CA LEU A 27 -41.51 -10.80 15.71
C LEU A 27 -41.25 -9.91 14.46
N GLY A 28 -42.26 -9.18 13.98
CA GLY A 28 -42.12 -8.23 12.87
C GLY A 28 -41.64 -6.82 13.27
N ALA A 29 -41.56 -6.53 14.56
CA ALA A 29 -41.15 -5.21 15.06
C ALA A 29 -39.75 -5.17 15.70
N VAL A 30 -39.02 -6.31 15.69
CA VAL A 30 -37.66 -6.42 16.26
C VAL A 30 -36.59 -6.58 15.18
N LEU A 31 -36.98 -6.65 13.89
CA LEU A 31 -36.02 -6.78 12.76
C LEU A 31 -35.86 -5.48 11.95
N SER A 32 -36.14 -4.33 12.53
CA SER A 32 -36.08 -3.04 11.81
C SER A 32 -35.30 -1.97 12.57
N GLU A 33 -34.28 -2.35 13.31
CA GLU A 33 -33.22 -1.43 13.71
C GLU A 33 -31.88 -2.16 13.66
N ALA A 34 -31.49 -2.65 12.49
CA ALA A 34 -30.10 -2.61 12.12
C ALA A 34 -29.81 -1.13 11.99
N GLN A 35 -29.21 -0.54 13.02
CA GLN A 35 -28.61 0.78 12.92
C GLN A 35 -27.71 0.75 11.70
N ALA A 36 -28.07 1.50 10.68
CA ALA A 36 -27.12 1.87 9.64
C ALA A 36 -26.02 2.64 10.37
N GLN A 37 -24.95 1.94 10.75
CA GLN A 37 -23.73 2.57 11.21
C GLN A 37 -23.23 3.34 9.99
N THR A 38 -23.31 4.65 10.07
CA THR A 38 -22.83 5.51 8.99
C THR A 38 -21.36 5.18 8.79
N ALA A 39 -21.01 4.74 7.58
CA ALA A 39 -19.63 4.56 7.16
C ALA A 39 -18.81 5.80 7.54
N PRO A 40 -17.53 5.67 7.88
CA PRO A 40 -16.68 6.80 8.13
C PRO A 40 -16.80 7.75 6.93
N GLN A 41 -17.24 8.97 7.20
CA GLN A 41 -17.37 9.96 6.15
C GLN A 41 -16.02 10.63 5.96
N TYR A 42 -15.51 10.59 4.74
CA TYR A 42 -14.29 11.27 4.35
C TYR A 42 -14.62 12.52 3.55
N THR A 43 -13.85 13.56 3.77
CA THR A 43 -13.81 14.73 2.88
C THR A 43 -12.65 14.55 1.90
N PHE A 44 -12.96 14.67 0.61
CA PHE A 44 -11.97 14.52 -0.45
C PHE A 44 -11.49 15.87 -0.96
N THR A 45 -10.16 16.03 -1.07
CA THR A 45 -9.50 17.21 -1.62
C THR A 45 -8.63 16.79 -2.79
N LYS A 46 -8.87 17.35 -3.97
CA LYS A 46 -8.02 17.13 -5.15
C LYS A 46 -6.68 17.82 -4.96
N ALA A 47 -5.60 17.07 -5.15
CA ALA A 47 -4.22 17.53 -5.00
C ALA A 47 -3.55 17.82 -6.34
N ALA A 48 -3.89 17.06 -7.38
CA ALA A 48 -3.43 17.26 -8.76
C ALA A 48 -4.40 16.61 -9.75
N ASP A 49 -4.38 17.05 -11.00
CA ASP A 49 -5.30 16.58 -12.04
C ASP A 49 -4.62 16.54 -13.41
N SER A 50 -4.82 15.48 -14.18
CA SER A 50 -4.19 15.33 -15.50
C SER A 50 -4.60 16.42 -16.49
N VAL A 51 -5.85 16.88 -16.45
CA VAL A 51 -6.36 17.90 -17.35
C VAL A 51 -5.96 19.31 -16.89
N GLU A 52 -6.20 19.63 -15.62
CA GLU A 52 -5.96 20.97 -15.07
C GLU A 52 -4.46 21.31 -14.99
N ASP A 53 -3.62 20.32 -14.66
CA ASP A 53 -2.18 20.51 -14.46
C ASP A 53 -1.33 20.08 -15.67
N GLY A 54 -1.95 19.53 -16.73
CA GLY A 54 -1.29 19.14 -17.98
C GLY A 54 -0.40 17.90 -17.86
N PHE A 55 -0.82 16.93 -17.05
CA PHE A 55 -0.15 15.63 -16.97
C PHE A 55 -0.72 14.62 -17.99
N ASP A 56 0.10 13.67 -18.40
CA ASP A 56 -0.36 12.50 -19.16
C ASP A 56 -1.22 11.61 -18.25
N PRO A 57 -2.48 11.33 -18.61
CA PRO A 57 -3.35 10.50 -17.79
C PRO A 57 -2.85 9.06 -17.60
N ASN A 58 -1.94 8.57 -18.44
CA ASN A 58 -1.40 7.21 -18.35
C ASN A 58 -0.13 7.11 -17.51
N SER A 59 0.33 8.19 -16.89
CA SER A 59 1.66 8.27 -16.29
C SER A 59 1.68 8.33 -14.77
N PHE A 60 0.54 8.44 -14.09
CA PHE A 60 0.52 8.58 -12.64
C PHE A 60 1.00 7.30 -11.94
N GLY A 61 2.00 7.47 -11.08
CA GLY A 61 2.48 6.44 -10.15
C GLY A 61 1.73 6.45 -8.81
N CYS A 62 2.37 5.89 -7.78
CA CYS A 62 1.86 5.90 -6.42
C CYS A 62 1.86 7.31 -5.81
N ALA A 63 0.88 7.57 -4.94
CA ALA A 63 0.84 8.75 -4.08
C ALA A 63 1.25 8.36 -2.66
N ALA A 64 2.18 9.13 -2.07
CA ALA A 64 2.62 9.00 -0.69
C ALA A 64 2.22 10.25 0.11
N ILE A 65 1.83 10.09 1.37
CA ILE A 65 1.36 11.18 2.23
C ILE A 65 2.15 11.24 3.53
N ASN A 66 2.46 12.46 4.01
CA ASN A 66 3.09 12.65 5.31
C ASN A 66 2.08 13.10 6.39
N THR A 67 2.54 13.23 7.65
CA THR A 67 1.70 13.64 8.79
C THR A 67 1.09 15.05 8.68
N ARG A 68 1.58 15.88 7.75
CA ARG A 68 1.02 17.21 7.47
C ARG A 68 -0.03 17.20 6.36
N GLY A 69 -0.28 16.02 5.74
CA GLY A 69 -1.15 15.89 4.58
C GLY A 69 -0.52 16.36 3.26
N ASP A 70 0.80 16.66 3.21
CA ASP A 70 1.48 16.90 1.93
C ASP A 70 1.57 15.57 1.16
N ILE A 71 1.29 15.60 -0.14
CA ILE A 71 1.27 14.41 -0.99
C ILE A 71 2.39 14.49 -2.02
N ALA A 72 3.28 13.49 -2.04
CA ALA A 72 4.24 13.28 -3.12
C ALA A 72 3.68 12.28 -4.13
N PHE A 73 3.90 12.55 -5.41
CA PHE A 73 3.50 11.66 -6.51
C PHE A 73 4.42 11.82 -7.71
N GLY A 74 4.47 10.78 -8.54
CA GLY A 74 5.13 10.81 -9.84
C GLY A 74 4.11 10.90 -10.96
N ALA A 75 4.40 11.70 -11.98
CA ALA A 75 3.62 11.79 -13.20
C ALA A 75 4.49 12.34 -14.34
N GLU A 76 4.06 12.12 -15.58
CA GLU A 76 4.70 12.73 -16.74
C GLU A 76 3.90 13.95 -17.18
N ARG A 77 4.56 15.08 -17.39
CA ARG A 77 3.92 16.27 -17.92
C ARG A 77 3.93 16.26 -19.43
N LEU A 78 2.80 16.57 -20.05
CA LEU A 78 2.71 16.70 -21.49
C LEU A 78 3.56 17.89 -21.98
N ALA A 79 4.45 17.62 -22.94
CA ALA A 79 5.20 18.66 -23.61
C ALA A 79 4.27 19.53 -24.47
N PRO A 80 4.67 20.77 -24.83
CA PRO A 80 3.84 21.68 -25.65
C PRO A 80 3.45 21.12 -27.02
N ASP A 81 4.14 20.11 -27.52
CA ASP A 81 3.80 19.42 -28.78
C ASP A 81 2.66 18.40 -28.64
N GLY A 82 2.26 18.05 -27.40
CA GLY A 82 1.19 17.12 -27.07
C GLY A 82 1.50 15.65 -27.35
N PHE A 83 2.76 15.32 -27.70
CA PHE A 83 3.18 13.95 -28.04
C PHE A 83 4.30 13.43 -27.14
N ASN A 84 5.18 14.31 -26.71
CA ASN A 84 6.26 13.94 -25.79
C ASN A 84 5.82 14.21 -24.37
N THR A 85 6.41 13.45 -23.43
CA THR A 85 6.16 13.57 -21.99
C THR A 85 7.49 13.74 -21.27
N ASP A 86 7.46 14.52 -20.20
CA ASP A 86 8.58 14.76 -19.30
C ASP A 86 8.26 14.14 -17.94
N PRO A 87 8.95 13.05 -17.53
CA PRO A 87 8.73 12.45 -16.22
C PRO A 87 9.11 13.42 -15.10
N GLY A 88 8.31 13.43 -14.03
CA GLY A 88 8.51 14.32 -12.92
C GLY A 88 8.08 13.75 -11.58
N ILE A 89 8.65 14.34 -10.51
CA ILE A 89 8.26 14.14 -9.12
C ILE A 89 7.75 15.45 -8.58
N TYR A 90 6.57 15.41 -7.99
CA TYR A 90 5.82 16.55 -7.51
C TYR A 90 5.40 16.34 -6.06
N ARG A 91 5.19 17.45 -5.34
CA ARG A 91 4.53 17.47 -4.05
C ARG A 91 3.42 18.50 -4.05
N ALA A 92 2.20 18.08 -3.75
CA ALA A 92 1.10 18.96 -3.43
C ALA A 92 1.15 19.32 -1.94
N ASN A 93 1.14 20.62 -1.63
CA ASN A 93 1.15 21.12 -0.27
C ASN A 93 -0.26 21.06 0.33
N ALA A 94 -0.38 20.51 1.52
CA ALA A 94 -1.66 20.33 2.21
C ALA A 94 -2.40 21.64 2.52
N ALA A 95 -1.67 22.72 2.75
CA ALA A 95 -2.23 23.99 3.22
C ALA A 95 -2.88 24.82 2.11
N ASP A 96 -2.31 24.80 0.91
CA ASP A 96 -2.72 25.69 -0.21
C ASP A 96 -2.87 24.99 -1.56
N GLY A 97 -2.63 23.67 -1.63
CA GLY A 97 -2.69 22.87 -2.85
C GLY A 97 -1.54 23.17 -3.85
N ALA A 98 -0.58 24.02 -3.48
CA ALA A 98 0.49 24.41 -4.40
C ALA A 98 1.40 23.22 -4.76
N LEU A 99 1.65 23.01 -6.05
CA LEU A 99 2.56 22.00 -6.54
C LEU A 99 4.02 22.49 -6.47
N THR A 100 4.86 21.69 -5.85
CA THR A 100 6.32 21.84 -5.85
C THR A 100 6.95 20.78 -6.74
N THR A 101 7.72 21.17 -7.74
CA THR A 101 8.45 20.26 -8.62
C THR A 101 9.80 19.89 -7.99
N PHE A 102 10.08 18.61 -7.81
CA PHE A 102 11.35 18.08 -7.32
C PHE A 102 12.29 17.67 -8.46
N ALA A 103 11.73 17.06 -9.46
CA ALA A 103 12.43 16.64 -10.67
C ALA A 103 11.48 16.75 -11.87
N GLU A 104 11.87 17.51 -12.85
CA GLU A 104 11.19 17.64 -14.14
C GLU A 104 12.20 18.31 -15.08
N ASN A 105 12.99 17.53 -15.79
CA ASN A 105 13.91 18.13 -16.75
C ASN A 105 14.40 17.09 -17.74
N PRO A 106 13.91 17.09 -18.99
CA PRO A 106 14.30 16.09 -20.00
C PRO A 106 15.80 16.13 -20.35
N LYS A 107 16.52 17.22 -19.98
CA LYS A 107 17.96 17.31 -20.20
C LYS A 107 18.80 16.72 -19.07
N ARG A 108 18.19 16.44 -17.92
CA ARG A 108 18.89 15.91 -16.74
C ARG A 108 18.51 14.47 -16.45
N PHE A 109 17.26 14.11 -16.71
CA PHE A 109 16.70 12.81 -16.41
C PHE A 109 16.33 12.09 -17.70
N VAL A 110 16.76 10.84 -17.82
CA VAL A 110 16.34 9.92 -18.90
C VAL A 110 15.05 9.22 -18.50
N THR A 111 15.01 8.73 -17.24
CA THR A 111 13.82 8.16 -16.61
C THR A 111 13.77 8.58 -15.16
N ILE A 112 12.58 8.55 -14.58
CA ILE A 112 12.33 8.78 -13.15
C ILE A 112 11.38 7.68 -12.67
N GLY A 113 11.67 7.08 -11.52
CA GLY A 113 10.74 6.18 -10.83
C GLY A 113 9.58 6.99 -10.30
N LEU A 114 8.36 6.62 -10.66
CA LEU A 114 7.16 7.41 -10.37
C LEU A 114 6.52 7.09 -9.01
N ASN A 115 7.17 6.28 -8.18
CA ASN A 115 6.71 5.94 -6.83
C ASN A 115 7.62 6.62 -5.78
N PRO A 116 7.43 7.93 -5.51
CA PRO A 116 8.21 8.64 -4.53
C PRO A 116 7.79 8.27 -3.11
N SER A 117 8.72 8.45 -2.15
CA SER A 117 8.46 8.41 -0.72
C SER A 117 8.63 9.81 -0.12
N ILE A 118 7.84 10.15 0.92
CA ILE A 118 7.85 11.48 1.55
C ILE A 118 7.95 11.38 3.07
N ASN A 119 8.81 12.21 3.69
CA ASN A 119 8.87 12.32 5.14
C ASN A 119 8.11 13.55 5.69
N ASP A 120 8.02 13.66 7.03
CA ASP A 120 7.29 14.74 7.69
C ASP A 120 7.91 16.12 7.50
N SER A 121 9.19 16.22 7.15
CA SER A 121 9.79 17.50 6.76
C SER A 121 9.48 17.92 5.32
N GLY A 122 8.77 17.05 4.56
CA GLY A 122 8.41 17.25 3.16
C GLY A 122 9.58 17.02 2.20
N GLN A 123 10.60 16.29 2.64
CA GLN A 123 11.63 15.78 1.74
C GLN A 123 11.06 14.56 1.00
N VAL A 124 11.41 14.45 -0.27
CA VAL A 124 10.93 13.38 -1.15
C VAL A 124 12.13 12.61 -1.68
N SER A 125 12.08 11.27 -1.63
CA SER A 125 13.05 10.38 -2.24
C SER A 125 12.49 9.67 -3.46
N PHE A 126 13.35 9.36 -4.41
CA PHE A 126 13.01 8.65 -5.64
C PHE A 126 14.26 8.12 -6.35
N ALA A 127 14.09 7.11 -7.20
CA ALA A 127 15.11 6.62 -8.11
C ALA A 127 15.02 7.35 -9.46
N ALA A 128 16.16 7.57 -10.13
CA ALA A 128 16.19 8.17 -11.45
C ALA A 128 17.42 7.74 -12.26
N ARG A 129 17.28 7.73 -13.59
CA ARG A 129 18.41 7.61 -14.53
C ARG A 129 18.77 9.00 -15.04
N LEU A 130 20.01 9.39 -14.83
CA LEU A 130 20.54 10.71 -15.17
C LEU A 130 21.22 10.67 -16.55
N ASP A 131 20.93 11.68 -17.39
CA ASP A 131 21.61 11.84 -18.67
C ASP A 131 23.11 12.18 -18.45
N GLY A 132 23.97 11.29 -18.88
CA GLY A 132 25.43 11.46 -18.85
C GLY A 132 25.97 12.39 -19.93
N GLY A 133 25.16 12.80 -20.90
CA GLY A 133 25.53 13.61 -22.04
C GLY A 133 26.54 12.89 -22.95
N LYS A 134 27.85 13.21 -22.80
CA LYS A 134 28.95 12.52 -23.53
C LYS A 134 29.50 11.30 -22.81
N LYS A 135 29.09 11.10 -21.54
CA LYS A 135 29.41 9.93 -20.71
C LYS A 135 28.20 8.99 -20.71
N PRO A 136 28.38 7.73 -20.31
CA PRO A 136 27.24 6.86 -20.06
C PRO A 136 26.28 7.48 -19.03
N ASP A 137 24.98 7.20 -19.19
CA ASP A 137 23.97 7.52 -18.19
C ASP A 137 24.29 6.81 -16.88
N THR A 138 23.87 7.40 -15.78
CA THR A 138 24.03 6.81 -14.45
C THR A 138 22.68 6.74 -13.75
N GLU A 139 22.41 5.66 -13.06
CA GLU A 139 21.28 5.59 -12.15
C GLU A 139 21.66 6.22 -10.82
N ALA A 140 20.67 6.77 -10.14
CA ALA A 140 20.87 7.44 -8.86
C ALA A 140 19.64 7.31 -7.97
N ILE A 141 19.89 7.14 -6.67
CA ILE A 141 18.91 7.37 -5.61
C ILE A 141 19.06 8.82 -5.14
N LEU A 142 17.97 9.56 -5.20
CA LEU A 142 17.92 10.99 -4.95
C LEU A 142 16.96 11.32 -3.79
N ARG A 143 17.28 12.39 -3.06
CA ARG A 143 16.40 13.02 -2.09
C ARG A 143 16.36 14.52 -2.34
N GLY A 144 15.17 15.11 -2.35
CA GLY A 144 14.96 16.54 -2.54
C GLY A 144 14.20 17.20 -1.40
N ASP A 145 14.32 18.52 -1.28
CA ASP A 145 13.56 19.39 -0.38
C ASP A 145 12.68 20.40 -1.14
N GLY A 146 12.57 20.24 -2.47
CA GLY A 146 11.90 21.16 -3.39
C GLY A 146 12.81 22.32 -3.86
N ARG A 147 14.03 22.44 -3.35
CA ARG A 147 15.02 23.47 -3.76
C ARG A 147 16.31 22.82 -4.27
N LYS A 148 16.73 21.75 -3.64
CA LYS A 148 17.98 21.06 -3.91
C LYS A 148 17.76 19.54 -3.91
N LEU A 149 18.39 18.86 -4.87
CA LEU A 149 18.54 17.42 -4.88
C LEU A 149 19.88 17.02 -4.25
N THR A 150 19.82 16.01 -3.40
CA THR A 150 20.99 15.34 -2.79
C THR A 150 21.05 13.94 -3.37
N THR A 151 22.19 13.56 -3.92
CA THR A 151 22.46 12.18 -4.34
C THR A 151 22.77 11.34 -3.12
N ILE A 152 22.04 10.24 -2.94
CA ILE A 152 22.24 9.25 -1.89
C ILE A 152 23.23 8.19 -2.36
N ALA A 153 22.98 7.61 -3.53
CA ALA A 153 23.81 6.59 -4.18
C ALA A 153 23.77 6.77 -5.71
N THR A 154 24.77 6.21 -6.42
CA THR A 154 24.85 6.27 -7.88
C THR A 154 25.60 5.07 -8.43
N THR A 155 25.23 4.62 -9.64
CA THR A 155 25.95 3.55 -10.38
C THR A 155 27.34 3.99 -10.87
N ALA A 156 27.76 5.23 -10.63
CA ALA A 156 29.15 5.65 -10.80
C ALA A 156 30.06 5.19 -9.62
N ASP A 157 29.48 4.70 -8.52
CA ASP A 157 30.18 4.19 -7.33
C ASP A 157 30.32 2.67 -7.40
N GLN A 158 29.79 1.94 -6.42
CA GLN A 158 29.93 0.48 -6.29
C GLN A 158 28.71 -0.30 -6.77
N PHE A 159 27.72 0.36 -7.33
CA PHE A 159 26.45 -0.22 -7.73
C PHE A 159 26.36 -0.40 -9.26
N ASN A 160 25.71 -1.48 -9.67
CA ASN A 160 25.42 -1.77 -11.07
C ASN A 160 24.00 -1.34 -11.47
N PHE A 161 23.05 -1.49 -10.54
CA PHE A 161 21.64 -1.23 -10.77
C PHE A 161 20.93 -0.83 -9.47
N PHE A 162 19.84 -0.06 -9.57
CA PHE A 162 18.94 0.28 -8.46
C PHE A 162 17.52 -0.18 -8.75
N GLY A 163 16.81 -0.65 -7.71
CA GLY A 163 15.37 -0.76 -7.73
C GLY A 163 14.71 0.61 -7.89
N PHE A 164 13.49 0.63 -8.42
CA PHE A 164 12.77 1.87 -8.70
C PHE A 164 12.11 2.49 -7.47
N ASP A 165 11.97 1.74 -6.38
CA ASP A 165 11.26 2.16 -5.17
C ASP A 165 12.23 2.55 -4.08
N THR A 166 11.86 3.57 -3.32
CA THR A 166 12.62 4.08 -2.17
C THR A 166 11.69 4.30 -0.99
N SER A 167 12.22 4.28 0.24
CA SER A 167 11.51 4.70 1.45
C SER A 167 12.37 5.66 2.23
N ILE A 168 11.80 6.77 2.74
CA ILE A 168 12.53 7.82 3.46
C ILE A 168 11.98 8.00 4.87
N ASN A 169 12.87 8.03 5.88
CA ASN A 169 12.49 8.35 7.23
C ASN A 169 12.61 9.85 7.57
N ASN A 170 12.18 10.25 8.77
CA ASN A 170 12.18 11.66 9.21
C ASN A 170 13.57 12.25 9.43
N SER A 171 14.61 11.43 9.55
CA SER A 171 16.00 11.89 9.58
C SER A 171 16.54 12.19 8.17
N GLY A 172 15.79 11.82 7.13
CA GLY A 172 16.20 11.92 5.73
C GLY A 172 17.13 10.80 5.30
N GLU A 173 17.18 9.69 6.02
CA GLU A 173 17.81 8.46 5.57
C GLU A 173 16.87 7.78 4.58
N VAL A 174 17.43 7.34 3.44
CA VAL A 174 16.68 6.71 2.35
C VAL A 174 17.11 5.26 2.24
N ALA A 175 16.16 4.34 2.31
CA ALA A 175 16.34 2.92 2.03
C ALA A 175 16.02 2.65 0.56
N PHE A 176 16.76 1.72 -0.04
CA PHE A 176 16.65 1.33 -1.45
C PHE A 176 17.23 -0.06 -1.68
N THR A 177 16.85 -0.70 -2.77
CA THR A 177 17.42 -1.95 -3.25
C THR A 177 18.44 -1.66 -4.36
N ALA A 178 19.51 -2.44 -4.40
CA ALA A 178 20.56 -2.31 -5.41
C ALA A 178 21.29 -3.62 -5.66
N GLU A 179 21.86 -3.74 -6.85
CA GLU A 179 22.84 -4.74 -7.24
C GLU A 179 24.24 -4.14 -7.18
N LEU A 180 25.20 -4.84 -6.58
CA LEU A 180 26.59 -4.41 -6.53
C LEU A 180 27.31 -4.67 -7.86
N ASP A 181 28.31 -3.84 -8.16
CA ASP A 181 29.19 -4.04 -9.31
C ASP A 181 29.95 -5.37 -9.20
N GLU A 182 30.16 -6.07 -10.32
CA GLU A 182 30.88 -7.35 -10.42
C GLU A 182 32.26 -7.32 -9.76
N THR A 183 32.91 -6.16 -9.67
CA THR A 183 34.23 -6.01 -9.03
C THR A 183 34.17 -6.09 -7.50
N VAL A 184 32.97 -5.92 -6.92
CA VAL A 184 32.70 -6.00 -5.47
C VAL A 184 32.03 -7.33 -5.12
N GLY A 185 31.39 -7.99 -6.09
CA GLY A 185 30.63 -9.24 -5.99
C GLY A 185 29.25 -9.06 -6.63
N PHE A 186 28.74 -10.08 -7.30
CA PHE A 186 27.36 -10.10 -7.79
C PHE A 186 26.41 -10.32 -6.63
N ASP A 187 26.07 -9.27 -5.92
CA ASP A 187 25.17 -9.39 -4.79
C ASP A 187 24.10 -8.29 -4.88
N GLU A 188 22.86 -8.69 -4.88
CA GLU A 188 21.72 -7.81 -4.64
C GLU A 188 21.58 -7.55 -3.15
N GLY A 189 21.11 -6.38 -2.77
CA GLY A 189 20.96 -6.05 -1.35
C GLY A 189 20.03 -4.88 -1.08
N LEU A 190 19.73 -4.76 0.21
CA LEU A 190 19.09 -3.59 0.79
C LEU A 190 20.17 -2.66 1.33
N PHE A 191 19.98 -1.38 1.07
CA PHE A 191 20.91 -0.34 1.48
C PHE A 191 20.16 0.83 2.08
N SER A 192 20.83 1.62 2.91
CA SER A 192 20.32 2.92 3.30
C SER A 192 21.44 3.96 3.32
N GLY A 193 21.05 5.23 3.24
CA GLY A 193 22.00 6.32 3.28
C GLY A 193 21.36 7.68 3.38
N SER A 194 22.15 8.65 3.87
CA SER A 194 21.74 10.06 3.95
C SER A 194 22.40 10.93 2.90
N GLY A 195 23.28 10.37 2.08
CA GLY A 195 24.02 11.07 1.03
C GLY A 195 25.10 12.03 1.54
N GLY A 196 25.67 12.79 0.60
CA GLY A 196 26.73 13.77 0.89
C GLY A 196 28.05 13.12 1.31
N LYS A 197 28.75 13.73 2.30
CA LYS A 197 30.05 13.22 2.78
C LYS A 197 29.95 11.92 3.58
N ARG A 198 28.76 11.53 3.99
CA ARG A 198 28.52 10.30 4.76
C ARG A 198 28.34 9.07 3.86
N GLY A 199 28.08 9.30 2.56
CA GLY A 199 27.91 8.23 1.59
C GLY A 199 26.73 7.31 1.89
N VAL A 200 26.75 6.11 1.31
CA VAL A 200 25.86 5.00 1.65
C VAL A 200 26.33 4.41 2.97
N ALA A 201 25.47 4.39 3.96
CA ALA A 201 25.88 4.07 5.32
C ALA A 201 25.92 2.57 5.60
N ALA A 202 25.14 1.75 4.90
CA ALA A 202 25.01 0.35 5.28
C ALA A 202 24.64 -0.53 4.10
N HIS A 203 25.23 -1.68 4.09
CA HIS A 203 24.95 -2.84 3.28
C HIS A 203 24.13 -3.80 4.13
N TYR A 204 22.82 -3.88 3.87
CA TYR A 204 21.94 -4.61 4.77
C TYR A 204 21.79 -6.07 4.42
N LEU A 205 21.96 -6.44 3.19
CA LEU A 205 21.81 -7.82 2.79
C LEU A 205 22.36 -8.09 1.46
N THR A 206 22.89 -9.21 1.38
CA THR A 206 23.10 -9.89 0.12
C THR A 206 23.25 -11.33 0.41
N SER A 207 23.59 -12.12 -0.55
CA SER A 207 23.99 -13.50 -0.47
C SER A 207 25.03 -13.84 0.64
N THR A 208 25.14 -13.02 1.70
CA THR A 208 26.03 -13.27 2.84
C THR A 208 25.33 -14.10 3.91
N ASP A 209 26.13 -14.94 4.61
CA ASP A 209 25.63 -15.70 5.75
C ASP A 209 25.30 -14.74 6.91
N VAL A 210 24.07 -14.74 7.36
CA VAL A 210 23.59 -13.99 8.53
C VAL A 210 23.15 -14.94 9.63
N SER A 211 23.26 -14.51 10.88
CA SER A 211 22.80 -15.30 12.02
C SER A 211 21.37 -14.92 12.37
N LEU A 212 20.44 -15.85 12.20
CA LEU A 212 19.07 -15.76 12.68
C LEU A 212 18.84 -16.81 13.76
N ASP A 213 18.47 -16.40 14.97
CA ASP A 213 18.22 -17.30 16.11
C ASP A 213 19.35 -18.31 16.36
N GLY A 214 20.60 -17.89 16.11
CA GLY A 214 21.78 -18.71 16.26
C GLY A 214 22.05 -19.70 15.12
N GLN A 215 21.25 -19.66 14.05
CA GLN A 215 21.50 -20.42 12.82
C GLN A 215 22.11 -19.51 11.75
N GLN A 216 23.08 -20.05 11.01
CA GLN A 216 23.62 -19.37 9.84
C GLN A 216 22.66 -19.60 8.67
N VAL A 217 22.11 -18.54 8.14
CA VAL A 217 21.20 -18.55 6.98
C VAL A 217 21.75 -17.60 5.92
N ARG A 218 21.38 -17.85 4.67
CA ARG A 218 21.75 -17.00 3.56
C ARG A 218 20.49 -16.49 2.86
N PHE A 219 20.35 -15.19 2.79
CA PHE A 219 19.30 -14.55 2.02
C PHE A 219 19.60 -14.65 0.52
N VAL A 220 18.57 -14.87 -0.29
CA VAL A 220 18.68 -14.99 -1.74
C VAL A 220 17.48 -14.35 -2.41
N GLY A 221 17.76 -13.42 -3.29
CA GLY A 221 16.77 -12.63 -3.99
C GLY A 221 16.60 -11.24 -3.37
N ASN A 222 15.94 -10.36 -4.08
CA ASN A 222 15.74 -8.99 -3.67
C ASN A 222 14.56 -8.36 -4.42
N ASP A 223 13.38 -8.95 -4.28
CA ASP A 223 12.15 -8.43 -4.87
C ASP A 223 11.44 -7.42 -3.94
N SER A 224 12.09 -7.04 -2.83
CA SER A 224 11.49 -6.25 -1.78
C SER A 224 11.65 -4.75 -2.00
N ARG A 225 10.53 -4.03 -2.00
CA ARG A 225 10.54 -2.60 -1.70
C ARG A 225 10.93 -2.44 -0.24
N PRO A 226 11.92 -1.62 0.12
CA PRO A 226 12.26 -1.40 1.51
C PRO A 226 11.24 -0.51 2.20
N SER A 227 10.93 -0.79 3.47
CA SER A 227 10.18 0.12 4.33
C SER A 227 11.05 0.47 5.53
N ILE A 228 11.46 1.75 5.66
CA ILE A 228 12.34 2.22 6.73
C ILE A 228 11.57 3.06 7.74
N ASN A 229 11.74 2.79 9.04
CA ASN A 229 11.18 3.60 10.10
C ASN A 229 12.15 4.70 10.63
N ASN A 230 11.67 5.51 11.57
CA ASN A 230 12.45 6.65 12.09
C ASN A 230 13.63 6.27 12.98
N VAL A 231 13.73 5.02 13.44
CA VAL A 231 14.92 4.51 14.13
C VAL A 231 15.91 3.85 13.16
N GLY A 232 15.56 3.77 11.86
CA GLY A 232 16.39 3.23 10.79
C GLY A 232 16.34 1.72 10.65
N HIS A 233 15.35 1.06 11.23
CA HIS A 233 15.07 -0.34 10.93
C HIS A 233 14.37 -0.44 9.57
N ILE A 234 14.65 -1.51 8.84
CA ILE A 234 14.06 -1.80 7.53
C ILE A 234 13.30 -3.12 7.63
N ALA A 235 12.05 -3.13 7.16
CA ALA A 235 11.28 -4.34 6.93
C ALA A 235 11.42 -4.79 5.47
N PHE A 236 11.52 -6.09 5.27
CA PHE A 236 11.64 -6.72 3.96
C PHE A 236 11.14 -8.17 3.99
N ALA A 237 10.71 -8.65 2.82
CA ALA A 237 10.42 -10.07 2.60
C ALA A 237 11.58 -10.67 1.80
N GLU A 238 12.03 -11.87 2.20
CA GLU A 238 13.20 -12.48 1.59
C GLU A 238 13.15 -14.00 1.68
N SER A 239 13.74 -14.68 0.69
CA SER A 239 13.90 -16.13 0.67
C SER A 239 15.19 -16.54 1.34
N ILE A 240 15.18 -17.67 2.06
CA ILE A 240 16.33 -18.20 2.80
C ILE A 240 16.79 -19.52 2.20
N GLN A 241 18.12 -19.66 2.01
CA GLN A 241 18.71 -20.95 1.67
C GLN A 241 18.70 -21.90 2.89
N PRO A 242 18.65 -23.25 2.68
CA PRO A 242 18.75 -23.93 1.38
C PRO A 242 17.40 -24.14 0.65
N ASN A 243 16.26 -23.87 1.31
CA ASN A 243 14.94 -24.27 0.80
C ASN A 243 14.30 -23.22 -0.07
N PHE A 244 14.79 -21.98 -0.03
CA PHE A 244 14.19 -20.81 -0.70
C PHE A 244 12.79 -20.46 -0.17
N ASP A 245 12.53 -20.80 1.09
CA ASP A 245 11.29 -20.42 1.76
C ASP A 245 11.31 -18.94 2.10
N SER A 246 10.23 -18.21 1.79
CA SER A 246 10.13 -16.78 2.04
C SER A 246 9.64 -16.48 3.44
N GLY A 247 10.26 -15.49 4.08
CA GLY A 247 9.88 -14.97 5.40
C GLY A 247 9.90 -13.45 5.44
N ILE A 248 9.45 -12.87 6.55
CA ILE A 248 9.51 -11.43 6.79
C ILE A 248 10.49 -11.13 7.92
N PHE A 249 11.33 -10.14 7.69
CA PHE A 249 12.42 -9.75 8.59
C PHE A 249 12.40 -8.25 8.82
N VAL A 250 12.87 -7.84 10.00
CA VAL A 250 13.09 -6.43 10.36
C VAL A 250 14.46 -6.30 10.98
N GLY A 251 15.23 -5.32 10.57
CA GLY A 251 16.53 -5.11 11.19
C GLY A 251 17.31 -3.93 10.66
N ARG A 252 18.58 -3.86 11.10
CA ARG A 252 19.54 -2.83 10.74
C ARG A 252 20.97 -3.41 10.77
N GLU A 253 21.77 -3.10 9.76
CA GLU A 253 23.22 -3.35 9.71
C GLU A 253 23.64 -4.82 9.99
N GLY A 254 22.84 -5.77 9.47
CA GLY A 254 23.12 -7.20 9.64
C GLY A 254 22.59 -7.80 10.95
N ASP A 255 21.91 -7.01 11.77
CA ASP A 255 21.17 -7.48 12.94
C ASP A 255 19.68 -7.52 12.61
N PHE A 256 19.14 -8.73 12.39
CA PHE A 256 17.77 -8.94 11.91
C PHE A 256 16.98 -9.82 12.85
N THR A 257 15.72 -9.45 13.03
CA THR A 257 14.71 -10.23 13.73
C THR A 257 13.75 -10.82 12.71
N GLN A 258 13.48 -12.11 12.82
CA GLN A 258 12.46 -12.79 12.04
C GLN A 258 11.07 -12.43 12.59
N ILE A 259 10.23 -11.80 11.76
CA ILE A 259 8.85 -11.43 12.10
C ILE A 259 7.91 -12.55 11.71
N VAL A 260 8.10 -13.10 10.50
CA VAL A 260 7.36 -14.26 10.01
C VAL A 260 8.34 -15.33 9.58
N ALA A 261 8.17 -16.53 10.12
CA ALA A 261 9.02 -17.66 9.78
C ALA A 261 8.86 -18.03 8.30
N PRO A 262 9.96 -18.41 7.63
CA PRO A 262 9.89 -18.92 6.27
C PRO A 262 8.95 -20.11 6.14
N ASP A 263 8.06 -20.07 5.15
CA ASP A 263 7.10 -21.12 4.85
C ASP A 263 6.97 -21.30 3.33
N PRO A 264 7.24 -22.50 2.78
CA PRO A 264 7.17 -22.74 1.34
C PRO A 264 5.76 -22.70 0.78
N SER A 265 4.73 -22.73 1.63
CA SER A 265 3.32 -22.70 1.23
C SER A 265 2.71 -21.30 1.23
N VAL A 266 3.48 -20.27 1.69
CA VAL A 266 3.00 -18.89 1.85
C VAL A 266 3.85 -17.95 1.02
N GLY A 267 3.19 -17.14 0.19
CA GLY A 267 3.81 -16.00 -0.46
C GLY A 267 3.48 -14.69 0.26
N PHE A 268 4.37 -13.72 0.17
CA PHE A 268 4.23 -12.41 0.79
C PHE A 268 4.34 -11.31 -0.26
N VAL A 269 3.55 -10.26 -0.08
CA VAL A 269 3.77 -8.96 -0.70
C VAL A 269 4.51 -8.09 0.31
N VAL A 270 5.31 -7.16 -0.18
CA VAL A 270 6.20 -6.28 0.58
C VAL A 270 5.64 -5.84 1.94
N PRO A 271 6.38 -6.06 3.05
CA PRO A 271 6.00 -5.61 4.37
C PRO A 271 6.23 -4.10 4.55
N ILE A 272 5.36 -3.47 5.33
CA ILE A 272 5.46 -2.07 5.75
C ILE A 272 5.69 -2.01 7.25
N LEU A 273 6.59 -1.12 7.70
CA LEU A 273 7.06 -0.99 9.08
C LEU A 273 6.74 0.40 9.61
N ASN A 274 6.17 0.47 10.82
CA ASN A 274 6.00 1.72 11.54
C ASN A 274 7.10 1.96 12.61
N ASP A 275 7.05 3.10 13.28
CA ASP A 275 8.03 3.48 14.31
C ASP A 275 7.94 2.64 15.58
N ALA A 276 6.79 2.06 15.88
CA ALA A 276 6.59 1.17 17.00
C ALA A 276 7.18 -0.24 16.77
N GLY A 277 7.61 -0.54 15.52
CA GLY A 277 8.10 -1.86 15.14
C GLY A 277 6.98 -2.82 14.73
N THR A 278 5.75 -2.33 14.54
CA THR A 278 4.65 -3.10 13.94
C THR A 278 4.89 -3.24 12.45
N VAL A 279 4.64 -4.44 11.93
CA VAL A 279 4.77 -4.77 10.50
C VAL A 279 3.41 -5.16 9.96
N ALA A 280 2.97 -4.55 8.85
CA ALA A 280 1.81 -4.97 8.10
C ALA A 280 2.23 -5.53 6.73
N PHE A 281 1.57 -6.57 6.27
CA PHE A 281 1.86 -7.22 5.00
C PHE A 281 0.62 -7.93 4.44
N HIS A 282 0.66 -8.18 3.15
CA HIS A 282 -0.28 -9.05 2.46
C HIS A 282 0.36 -10.43 2.28
N ARG A 283 -0.33 -11.50 2.68
CA ARG A 283 0.07 -12.88 2.41
C ARG A 283 -0.98 -13.62 1.62
N PHE A 284 -0.53 -14.58 0.83
CA PHE A 284 -1.38 -15.47 0.05
C PHE A 284 -0.91 -16.92 0.20
N PHE A 285 -1.86 -17.84 0.31
CA PHE A 285 -1.60 -19.26 0.57
C PHE A 285 -2.74 -20.13 0.07
N PHE A 286 -2.51 -21.44 0.05
CA PHE A 286 -3.57 -22.41 -0.19
C PHE A 286 -4.18 -22.85 1.14
N ASP A 287 -5.46 -22.56 1.35
CA ASP A 287 -6.19 -22.97 2.57
C ASP A 287 -6.65 -24.42 2.42
N GLU A 288 -6.02 -25.33 3.15
CA GLU A 288 -6.33 -26.76 3.14
C GLU A 288 -7.73 -27.07 3.68
N THR A 289 -8.32 -26.18 4.49
CA THR A 289 -9.66 -26.36 5.07
C THR A 289 -10.74 -26.11 4.02
N THR A 290 -10.60 -25.05 3.26
CA THR A 290 -11.55 -24.66 2.20
C THR A 290 -11.19 -25.24 0.84
N GLN A 291 -9.96 -25.74 0.66
CA GLN A 291 -9.38 -26.22 -0.60
C GLN A 291 -9.35 -25.13 -1.69
N GLN A 292 -9.09 -23.89 -1.27
CA GLN A 292 -9.03 -22.71 -2.14
C GLN A 292 -7.80 -21.86 -1.81
N SER A 293 -7.38 -21.03 -2.75
CA SER A 293 -6.43 -19.97 -2.48
C SER A 293 -7.08 -18.91 -1.58
N ALA A 294 -6.34 -18.41 -0.61
CA ALA A 294 -6.78 -17.37 0.31
C ALA A 294 -5.71 -16.29 0.41
N GLU A 295 -6.16 -15.07 0.65
CA GLU A 295 -5.32 -13.90 0.87
C GLU A 295 -5.69 -13.28 2.22
N GLU A 296 -4.70 -12.73 2.92
CA GLU A 296 -4.89 -12.03 4.19
C GLU A 296 -4.03 -10.78 4.27
N ILE A 297 -4.60 -9.70 4.77
CA ILE A 297 -3.87 -8.55 5.29
C ILE A 297 -3.60 -8.81 6.76
N VAL A 298 -2.34 -8.87 7.12
CA VAL A 298 -1.89 -9.23 8.46
C VAL A 298 -1.07 -8.10 9.07
N LYS A 299 -1.25 -7.90 10.38
CA LYS A 299 -0.43 -7.02 11.20
C LYS A 299 0.25 -7.85 12.29
N VAL A 300 1.55 -7.62 12.50
CA VAL A 300 2.33 -8.21 13.59
C VAL A 300 2.93 -7.08 14.41
N ASP A 301 2.52 -6.96 15.66
CA ASP A 301 3.02 -5.95 16.57
C ASP A 301 4.43 -6.30 17.08
N ALA A 302 5.16 -5.32 17.61
CA ALA A 302 6.54 -5.50 18.07
C ALA A 302 6.71 -6.57 19.17
N ASP A 303 5.64 -6.93 19.90
CA ASP A 303 5.64 -8.03 20.87
C ASP A 303 5.39 -9.41 20.25
N GLY A 304 5.24 -9.49 18.93
CA GLY A 304 4.96 -10.71 18.18
C GLY A 304 3.47 -11.08 18.09
N THR A 305 2.56 -10.24 18.60
CA THR A 305 1.12 -10.47 18.46
C THR A 305 0.69 -10.29 17.00
N SER A 306 0.14 -11.36 16.40
CA SER A 306 -0.33 -11.34 15.01
C SER A 306 -1.84 -11.18 14.96
N THR A 307 -2.31 -10.28 14.09
CA THR A 307 -3.73 -10.00 13.85
C THR A 307 -4.02 -10.05 12.35
N VAL A 308 -5.02 -10.83 11.94
CA VAL A 308 -5.59 -10.76 10.61
C VAL A 308 -6.52 -9.55 10.56
N VAL A 309 -6.17 -8.55 9.75
CA VAL A 309 -6.95 -7.32 9.59
C VAL A 309 -8.12 -7.56 8.65
N ALA A 310 -7.89 -8.27 7.54
CA ALA A 310 -8.91 -8.64 6.56
C ALA A 310 -8.51 -9.94 5.84
N ASP A 311 -9.48 -10.69 5.34
CA ASP A 311 -9.23 -11.92 4.58
C ASP A 311 -10.25 -12.14 3.46
N THR A 312 -9.89 -13.01 2.49
CA THR A 312 -10.73 -13.35 1.35
C THR A 312 -11.70 -14.54 1.62
N ARG A 313 -11.92 -14.90 2.88
CA ARG A 313 -12.94 -15.87 3.29
C ARG A 313 -14.26 -15.21 3.68
N GLY A 314 -14.30 -13.88 3.64
CA GLY A 314 -15.45 -13.02 3.89
C GLY A 314 -15.96 -12.35 2.62
N GLU A 315 -16.17 -11.05 2.65
CA GLU A 315 -16.77 -10.25 1.57
C GLU A 315 -15.73 -9.64 0.61
N PHE A 316 -14.44 -9.90 0.82
CA PHE A 316 -13.37 -9.53 -0.10
C PHE A 316 -13.00 -10.71 -1.00
N ALA A 317 -12.85 -10.44 -2.30
CA ALA A 317 -12.41 -11.44 -3.28
C ALA A 317 -10.89 -11.46 -3.47
N SER A 318 -10.21 -10.30 -3.36
CA SER A 318 -8.77 -10.17 -3.54
C SER A 318 -8.23 -8.83 -3.02
N PHE A 319 -6.96 -8.82 -2.63
CA PHE A 319 -6.19 -7.62 -2.27
C PHE A 319 -5.23 -7.15 -3.39
N GLY A 320 -5.29 -7.78 -4.58
CA GLY A 320 -4.65 -7.30 -5.81
C GLY A 320 -3.12 -7.26 -5.80
N PHE A 321 -2.45 -8.10 -5.01
CA PHE A 321 -0.97 -8.12 -4.89
C PHE A 321 -0.34 -6.76 -4.59
N ARG A 322 -1.05 -5.91 -3.85
CA ARG A 322 -0.55 -4.62 -3.37
C ARG A 322 -0.19 -4.70 -1.89
N PRO A 323 0.89 -4.02 -1.45
CA PRO A 323 1.16 -3.90 -0.02
C PRO A 323 0.08 -3.06 0.65
N PRO A 324 -0.27 -3.35 1.91
CA PRO A 324 -1.06 -2.44 2.71
C PRO A 324 -0.26 -1.18 3.06
N SER A 325 -0.93 -0.15 3.56
CA SER A 325 -0.31 1.00 4.20
C SER A 325 -0.52 0.92 5.71
N LEU A 326 0.46 1.35 6.50
CA LEU A 326 0.46 1.27 7.96
C LEU A 326 0.93 2.61 8.54
N ASN A 327 0.19 3.17 9.50
CA ASN A 327 0.58 4.36 10.22
C ASN A 327 1.19 4.06 11.61
N ASN A 328 1.66 5.09 12.31
CA ASN A 328 2.25 4.95 13.64
C ASN A 328 1.22 4.66 14.75
N GLU A 329 -0.06 4.90 14.50
CA GLU A 329 -1.16 4.51 15.40
C GLU A 329 -1.50 3.01 15.28
N GLY A 330 -0.95 2.32 14.26
CA GLY A 330 -1.18 0.90 13.99
C GLY A 330 -2.43 0.63 13.17
N ASP A 331 -3.00 1.66 12.53
CA ASP A 331 -4.07 1.49 11.56
C ASP A 331 -3.50 0.98 10.24
N VAL A 332 -4.28 0.13 9.58
CA VAL A 332 -3.90 -0.49 8.30
C VAL A 332 -4.94 -0.13 7.25
N ALA A 333 -4.49 0.45 6.15
CA ALA A 333 -5.32 0.68 4.97
C ALA A 333 -4.85 -0.20 3.80
N PHE A 334 -5.79 -0.64 2.97
CA PHE A 334 -5.50 -1.54 1.86
C PHE A 334 -6.48 -1.35 0.70
N LEU A 335 -6.04 -1.74 -0.48
CA LEU A 335 -6.89 -1.85 -1.68
C LEU A 335 -7.48 -3.26 -1.73
N ALA A 336 -8.78 -3.38 -1.97
CA ALA A 336 -9.43 -4.67 -2.13
C ALA A 336 -10.51 -4.64 -3.21
N THR A 337 -10.73 -5.80 -3.84
CA THR A 337 -11.89 -6.07 -4.70
C THR A 337 -12.91 -6.89 -3.91
N LEU A 338 -14.19 -6.50 -3.95
CA LEU A 338 -15.27 -7.21 -3.27
C LEU A 338 -15.69 -8.49 -4.03
N ASP A 339 -16.46 -9.34 -3.37
CA ASP A 339 -16.98 -10.63 -3.92
C ASP A 339 -17.88 -10.48 -5.16
N ASP A 340 -18.32 -9.25 -5.49
CA ASP A 340 -18.99 -8.97 -6.75
C ASP A 340 -18.03 -8.93 -7.95
N PHE A 341 -16.70 -9.01 -7.72
CA PHE A 341 -15.62 -8.96 -8.70
C PHE A 341 -15.64 -7.71 -9.60
N SER A 342 -16.38 -6.68 -9.22
CA SER A 342 -16.53 -5.42 -9.97
C SER A 342 -16.23 -4.18 -9.14
N THR A 343 -16.44 -4.24 -7.83
CA THR A 343 -16.19 -3.14 -6.91
C THR A 343 -14.79 -3.25 -6.32
N THR A 344 -13.92 -2.30 -6.64
CA THR A 344 -12.58 -2.17 -6.02
C THR A 344 -12.55 -0.89 -5.22
N GLY A 345 -12.03 -0.96 -3.99
CA GLY A 345 -12.02 0.19 -3.08
C GLY A 345 -10.84 0.20 -2.11
N ILE A 346 -10.70 1.32 -1.40
CA ILE A 346 -9.79 1.49 -0.28
C ILE A 346 -10.57 1.27 1.02
N PHE A 347 -10.00 0.47 1.92
CA PHE A 347 -10.57 0.10 3.21
C PHE A 347 -9.56 0.32 4.32
N VAL A 348 -10.06 0.66 5.53
CA VAL A 348 -9.25 0.85 6.75
C VAL A 348 -9.59 -0.16 7.85
N GLY A 349 -10.22 -1.27 7.49
CA GLY A 349 -10.63 -2.35 8.38
C GLY A 349 -11.39 -3.44 7.62
N PRO A 350 -11.89 -4.48 8.35
CA PRO A 350 -12.45 -5.68 7.74
C PRO A 350 -13.89 -5.54 7.22
N ASP A 351 -14.60 -4.48 7.58
CA ASP A 351 -16.00 -4.29 7.19
C ASP A 351 -16.09 -3.50 5.87
N PRO A 352 -16.51 -4.13 4.75
CA PRO A 352 -16.51 -3.47 3.45
C PRO A 352 -17.56 -2.35 3.30
N ILE A 353 -18.42 -2.17 4.31
CA ILE A 353 -19.42 -1.11 4.34
C ILE A 353 -18.97 0.03 5.26
N ASN A 354 -18.58 -0.31 6.50
CA ASN A 354 -18.27 0.68 7.53
C ASN A 354 -16.83 1.19 7.46
N ASP A 355 -15.90 0.37 6.97
CA ASP A 355 -14.47 0.71 6.88
C ASP A 355 -14.05 1.16 5.46
N ARG A 356 -15.03 1.34 4.57
CA ARG A 356 -14.80 1.82 3.20
C ARG A 356 -14.50 3.30 3.15
N VAL A 357 -13.38 3.65 2.52
CA VAL A 357 -13.01 5.05 2.23
C VAL A 357 -13.65 5.51 0.93
N ILE A 358 -13.41 4.78 -0.16
CA ILE A 358 -13.92 5.05 -1.51
C ILE A 358 -13.84 3.79 -2.36
N SER A 359 -14.71 3.68 -3.36
CA SER A 359 -14.72 2.56 -4.31
C SER A 359 -15.07 2.98 -5.73
N THR A 360 -14.79 2.11 -6.68
CA THR A 360 -15.29 2.24 -8.06
C THR A 360 -16.81 2.34 -8.06
N GLY A 361 -17.35 3.24 -8.92
CA GLY A 361 -18.76 3.58 -8.97
C GLY A 361 -19.18 4.71 -8.04
N ASP A 362 -18.38 5.11 -7.06
CA ASP A 362 -18.64 6.27 -6.22
C ASP A 362 -18.50 7.57 -7.04
N THR A 363 -19.14 8.64 -6.56
CA THR A 363 -18.96 9.98 -7.13
C THR A 363 -17.84 10.71 -6.42
N LEU A 364 -16.82 11.16 -7.15
CA LEU A 364 -15.68 11.92 -6.67
C LEU A 364 -15.43 13.11 -7.60
N ASP A 365 -15.31 14.32 -7.05
CA ASP A 365 -15.10 15.56 -7.82
C ASP A 365 -16.10 15.72 -8.99
N GLY A 366 -17.37 15.34 -8.74
CA GLY A 366 -18.46 15.43 -9.71
C GLY A 366 -18.49 14.36 -10.81
N SER A 367 -17.58 13.39 -10.76
CA SER A 367 -17.40 12.32 -11.76
C SER A 367 -17.48 10.93 -11.13
N THR A 368 -17.73 9.91 -11.95
CA THR A 368 -17.74 8.51 -11.48
C THR A 368 -16.32 7.97 -11.40
N VAL A 369 -15.97 7.35 -10.28
CA VAL A 369 -14.70 6.64 -10.09
C VAL A 369 -14.70 5.36 -10.92
N GLN A 370 -13.74 5.23 -11.85
CA GLN A 370 -13.58 4.07 -12.72
C GLN A 370 -12.50 3.12 -12.23
N ASN A 371 -11.42 3.67 -11.63
CA ASN A 371 -10.33 2.89 -11.06
C ASN A 371 -9.65 3.65 -9.93
N ILE A 372 -8.97 2.91 -9.03
CA ILE A 372 -8.25 3.47 -7.89
C ILE A 372 -6.88 2.81 -7.81
N THR A 373 -5.84 3.63 -7.56
CA THR A 373 -4.51 3.17 -7.18
C THR A 373 -4.20 3.65 -5.77
N PHE A 374 -3.91 2.70 -4.89
CA PHE A 374 -3.52 2.95 -3.52
C PHE A 374 -2.26 2.14 -3.20
N CYS A 375 -1.32 2.75 -2.50
CA CYS A 375 0.01 2.19 -2.29
C CYS A 375 0.44 2.26 -0.83
N GLU A 376 1.60 1.68 -0.52
CA GLU A 376 2.13 1.42 0.82
C GLU A 376 2.35 2.65 1.71
N GLU A 377 2.59 3.82 1.14
CA GLU A 377 2.77 5.07 1.87
C GLU A 377 1.56 6.01 1.73
N GLY A 378 0.40 5.43 1.45
CA GLY A 378 -0.84 6.16 1.22
C GLY A 378 -1.63 6.53 2.48
N LEU A 379 -1.22 6.10 3.69
CA LEU A 379 -1.88 6.38 4.96
C LEU A 379 -0.96 7.18 5.89
N SER A 380 -1.43 8.32 6.39
CA SER A 380 -0.71 9.15 7.36
C SER A 380 -1.06 8.80 8.81
N ASP A 381 -0.27 9.29 9.78
CA ASP A 381 -0.54 9.13 11.21
C ASP A 381 -1.82 9.86 11.69
N SER A 382 -2.31 10.83 10.92
CA SER A 382 -3.59 11.49 11.19
C SER A 382 -4.80 10.73 10.62
N GLY A 383 -4.59 9.56 9.97
CA GLY A 383 -5.63 8.79 9.32
C GLY A 383 -6.06 9.36 7.95
N GLU A 384 -5.34 10.36 7.44
CA GLU A 384 -5.56 10.85 6.08
C GLU A 384 -4.96 9.88 5.06
N LEU A 385 -5.62 9.74 3.89
CA LEU A 385 -5.15 8.87 2.83
C LEU A 385 -4.84 9.66 1.56
N ALA A 386 -3.78 9.26 0.86
CA ALA A 386 -3.49 9.71 -0.49
C ALA A 386 -3.68 8.57 -1.49
N PHE A 387 -4.35 8.85 -2.59
CA PHE A 387 -4.59 7.88 -3.64
C PHE A 387 -4.73 8.54 -5.01
N VAL A 388 -4.62 7.74 -6.05
CA VAL A 388 -4.87 8.16 -7.44
C VAL A 388 -6.18 7.56 -7.89
N ALA A 389 -7.06 8.40 -8.46
CA ALA A 389 -8.32 7.95 -9.02
C ALA A 389 -8.40 8.23 -10.52
N GLN A 390 -8.89 7.26 -11.27
CA GLN A 390 -9.35 7.43 -12.64
C GLN A 390 -10.83 7.78 -12.61
N LEU A 391 -11.18 8.91 -13.19
CA LEU A 391 -12.51 9.47 -13.19
C LEU A 391 -13.07 9.52 -14.61
N GLU A 392 -14.37 9.27 -14.75
CA GLU A 392 -15.06 9.47 -16.02
C GLU A 392 -15.03 10.96 -16.41
N ASP A 393 -14.61 11.26 -17.63
CA ASP A 393 -14.60 12.62 -18.16
C ASP A 393 -14.89 12.62 -19.68
N PRO A 394 -16.17 12.81 -20.07
CA PRO A 394 -16.57 12.78 -21.47
C PRO A 394 -15.98 13.91 -22.32
N ASP A 395 -15.40 14.94 -21.70
CA ASP A 395 -14.81 16.08 -22.40
C ASP A 395 -13.35 15.81 -22.84
N THR A 396 -12.74 14.71 -22.36
CA THR A 396 -11.41 14.28 -22.80
C THR A 396 -11.51 13.30 -23.98
N PRO A 397 -10.47 13.21 -24.83
CA PRO A 397 -10.46 12.26 -25.96
C PRO A 397 -10.63 10.79 -25.54
N GLU A 398 -10.17 10.45 -24.34
CA GLU A 398 -10.18 9.09 -23.81
C GLU A 398 -11.41 8.81 -22.96
N GLY A 399 -12.23 9.83 -22.70
CA GLY A 399 -13.39 9.74 -21.81
C GLY A 399 -13.02 9.65 -20.33
N LEU A 400 -11.76 9.92 -19.98
CA LEU A 400 -11.20 9.71 -18.66
C LEU A 400 -10.24 10.85 -18.27
N ARG A 401 -10.16 11.14 -16.98
CA ARG A 401 -9.11 11.94 -16.37
C ARG A 401 -8.55 11.23 -15.13
N ILE A 402 -7.32 11.51 -14.80
CA ILE A 402 -6.65 10.96 -13.62
C ILE A 402 -6.38 12.09 -12.65
N ALA A 403 -6.64 11.86 -11.38
CA ALA A 403 -6.36 12.85 -10.34
C ALA A 403 -5.83 12.21 -9.05
N VAL A 404 -5.01 12.95 -8.33
CA VAL A 404 -4.50 12.61 -7.01
C VAL A 404 -5.41 13.26 -5.97
N PHE A 405 -5.82 12.48 -4.98
CA PHE A 405 -6.71 12.94 -3.92
C PHE A 405 -6.12 12.71 -2.54
N ARG A 406 -6.53 13.57 -1.61
CA ARG A 406 -6.44 13.35 -0.18
C ARG A 406 -7.85 13.07 0.36
N ALA A 407 -8.01 11.96 1.08
CA ALA A 407 -9.19 11.68 1.89
C ALA A 407 -8.86 12.01 3.35
N THR A 408 -9.63 12.90 3.96
CA THR A 408 -9.52 13.30 5.36
C THR A 408 -10.71 12.75 6.12
N PRO A 409 -10.51 11.93 7.18
CA PRO A 409 -11.64 11.42 7.98
C PRO A 409 -12.38 12.57 8.64
N ASN A 410 -13.70 12.52 8.61
CA ASN A 410 -14.54 13.48 9.31
C ASN A 410 -14.51 13.18 10.81
N PRO A 411 -14.50 14.21 11.68
CA PRO A 411 -14.44 14.07 13.14
C PRO A 411 -15.69 13.42 13.74
#